data_38f69c02729115a2e21877b69a028efa
#
_entry.id   38f69c02729115a2e21877b69a028efa
#
_cell.length_a   1.000
_cell.length_b   1.000
_cell.length_c   1.000
_cell.angle_alpha   90.00
_cell.angle_beta   90.00
_cell.angle_gamma   90.00
#
_symmetry.space_group_name_H-M   'P 1'
#
loop_
_entity.id
_entity.type
_entity.pdbx_description
1 polymer ?
#
loop_
_entity_poly.entity_id
_entity_poly.type
_entity_poly.pdbx_seq_one_letter_code
_entity_poly.pdbx_strand_id
1 'polypeptide(L)'
;MGIRNIIAKEVRELLTPQTLLPIVVVAVIFAMTGGVIGDIGEEVTQRPVIGVVDQDEGPLSQIATAVLGATARVVHSGTALEEGLGRTEDGGGVALLVFPPDFSEKIIGGKPGTIEIHWIMRGLGMMDSISAAPVEGLIFAVNNALTLALLEGNIPLNPEVILHATTRTDTTLVKGKTISGVSPTAISNTLMSQSIMIPLLVMMLMMMAGSTVISSMGLEKENKTLETLLTMPVSRSSIVTGKIVGSALVGLVMALIYMFGFSFYMRSFQMGAIDLGQYGLALGPLDYVLVGASLFLALLAGLALCIVLGTFARDYRSAQTLLFPITAMAMIPMFLIMFKDFATISLGLQAVLFVIPFSHPMMAIRALMFDEYPLVLGGIAYGAVFSAVVIAVAVRIFKSDRLLTGGEKSRRAALARRRTP
;
A
#
# COMPACT_ATOMS: atom_id res chain seq x y z
N MET A 1 28.01 41.29 21.93
CA MET A 1 27.02 40.19 22.02
C MET A 1 27.82 38.89 21.99
N GLY A 2 27.69 38.03 23.02
CA GLY A 2 28.48 36.79 23.06
C GLY A 2 27.92 35.72 22.13
N ILE A 3 28.77 34.86 21.60
CA ILE A 3 28.45 33.71 20.74
C ILE A 3 27.24 32.92 21.25
N ARG A 4 27.09 32.78 22.56
CA ARG A 4 25.95 32.11 23.22
C ARG A 4 24.61 32.75 22.88
N ASN A 5 24.53 34.08 22.78
CA ASN A 5 23.27 34.78 22.44
C ASN A 5 22.93 34.63 20.96
N ILE A 6 23.94 34.53 20.09
CA ILE A 6 23.74 34.24 18.66
C ILE A 6 23.22 32.83 18.47
N ILE A 7 23.85 31.85 19.14
CA ILE A 7 23.41 30.44 19.10
C ILE A 7 21.98 30.32 19.64
N ALA A 8 21.66 30.94 20.78
CA ALA A 8 20.33 30.90 21.37
C ALA A 8 19.24 31.55 20.45
N LYS A 9 19.61 32.62 19.75
CA LYS A 9 18.77 33.27 18.76
C LYS A 9 18.51 32.32 17.56
N GLU A 10 19.56 31.77 16.95
CA GLU A 10 19.48 30.85 15.82
C GLU A 10 18.65 29.59 16.18
N VAL A 11 18.92 28.99 17.34
CA VAL A 11 18.15 27.84 17.83
C VAL A 11 16.66 28.18 17.97
N ARG A 12 16.33 29.37 18.50
CA ARG A 12 14.93 29.79 18.66
C ARG A 12 14.24 30.12 17.32
N GLU A 13 14.99 30.63 16.33
CA GLU A 13 14.49 30.92 15.00
C GLU A 13 14.32 29.65 14.15
N LEU A 14 15.19 28.64 14.33
CA LEU A 14 15.15 27.38 13.61
C LEU A 14 14.19 26.34 14.25
N LEU A 15 14.10 26.31 15.59
CA LEU A 15 13.21 25.39 16.31
C LEU A 15 11.83 26.02 16.49
N THR A 16 11.14 26.26 15.40
CA THR A 16 9.73 26.70 15.42
C THR A 16 8.78 25.50 15.37
N PRO A 17 7.53 25.62 15.85
CA PRO A 17 6.52 24.56 15.64
C PRO A 17 6.35 24.19 14.17
N GLN A 18 6.58 25.12 13.26
CA GLN A 18 6.48 24.91 11.82
C GLN A 18 7.60 24.03 11.26
N THR A 19 8.81 24.12 11.85
CA THR A 19 9.96 23.27 11.45
C THR A 19 9.96 21.92 12.16
N LEU A 20 9.45 21.86 13.40
CA LEU A 20 9.41 20.62 14.18
C LEU A 20 8.24 19.71 13.76
N LEU A 21 7.07 20.30 13.38
CA LEU A 21 5.90 19.51 13.02
C LEU A 21 6.18 18.49 11.89
N PRO A 22 6.84 18.85 10.78
CA PRO A 22 7.22 17.89 9.74
C PRO A 22 8.05 16.72 10.29
N ILE A 23 9.04 17.00 11.13
CA ILE A 23 9.93 15.98 11.69
C ILE A 23 9.15 15.02 12.59
N VAL A 24 8.27 15.56 13.45
CA VAL A 24 7.40 14.75 14.32
C VAL A 24 6.46 13.88 13.50
N VAL A 25 5.82 14.42 12.46
CA VAL A 25 4.91 13.63 11.60
C VAL A 25 5.66 12.52 10.88
N VAL A 26 6.83 12.80 10.31
CA VAL A 26 7.66 11.77 9.69
C VAL A 26 8.06 10.71 10.72
N ALA A 27 8.46 11.10 11.93
CA ALA A 27 8.80 10.16 12.99
C ALA A 27 7.59 9.26 13.37
N VAL A 28 6.38 9.82 13.43
CA VAL A 28 5.15 9.05 13.69
C VAL A 28 4.87 8.08 12.54
N ILE A 29 5.02 8.51 11.28
CA ILE A 29 4.85 7.63 10.11
C ILE A 29 5.85 6.47 10.18
N PHE A 30 7.13 6.74 10.47
CA PHE A 30 8.13 5.69 10.64
C PHE A 30 7.81 4.76 11.82
N ALA A 31 7.32 5.30 12.94
CA ALA A 31 6.90 4.47 14.08
C ALA A 31 5.72 3.55 13.73
N MET A 32 4.70 4.07 13.03
CA MET A 32 3.57 3.26 12.55
C MET A 32 4.03 2.18 11.56
N THR A 33 4.88 2.54 10.60
CA THR A 33 5.43 1.61 9.61
C THR A 33 6.35 0.59 10.30
N GLY A 34 7.16 1.02 11.25
CA GLY A 34 8.04 0.16 12.06
C GLY A 34 7.26 -0.86 12.88
N GLY A 35 6.10 -0.48 13.44
CA GLY A 35 5.19 -1.43 14.10
C GLY A 35 4.69 -2.51 13.13
N VAL A 36 4.23 -2.11 11.94
CA VAL A 36 3.78 -3.05 10.89
C VAL A 36 4.92 -3.98 10.45
N ILE A 37 6.15 -3.48 10.32
CA ILE A 37 7.33 -4.29 9.96
C ILE A 37 7.74 -5.20 11.13
N GLY A 38 7.63 -4.72 12.38
CA GLY A 38 7.94 -5.50 13.58
C GLY A 38 7.06 -6.71 13.75
N ASP A 39 5.75 -6.55 13.57
CA ASP A 39 4.77 -7.66 13.61
C ASP A 39 5.13 -8.77 12.60
N ILE A 40 5.72 -8.40 11.46
CA ILE A 40 6.14 -9.35 10.42
C ILE A 40 7.45 -10.03 10.81
N GLY A 41 8.38 -9.32 11.43
CA GLY A 41 9.62 -9.91 11.93
C GLY A 41 9.33 -11.02 12.94
N GLU A 42 8.30 -10.87 13.77
CA GLU A 42 7.82 -11.92 14.66
C GLU A 42 7.17 -13.09 13.89
N GLU A 43 6.41 -12.80 12.85
CA GLU A 43 5.74 -13.81 12.01
C GLU A 43 6.74 -14.69 11.26
N VAL A 44 7.85 -14.12 10.76
CA VAL A 44 8.92 -14.84 10.05
C VAL A 44 9.78 -15.70 10.99
N THR A 45 9.92 -15.31 12.26
CA THR A 45 10.69 -16.08 13.25
C THR A 45 9.89 -17.21 13.89
N GLN A 46 8.57 -17.22 13.76
CA GLN A 46 7.72 -18.32 14.22
C GLN A 46 7.80 -19.50 13.25
N ARG A 47 7.49 -20.71 13.77
CA ARG A 47 7.36 -21.89 12.91
C ARG A 47 6.26 -21.65 11.89
N PRO A 48 6.54 -21.85 10.58
CA PRO A 48 5.52 -21.64 9.56
C PRO A 48 4.32 -22.57 9.79
N VAL A 49 3.14 -22.03 9.57
CA VAL A 49 1.88 -22.77 9.69
C VAL A 49 1.56 -23.37 8.33
N ILE A 50 1.48 -24.70 8.27
CA ILE A 50 1.27 -25.45 7.03
C ILE A 50 0.20 -26.50 7.19
N GLY A 51 -0.38 -26.94 6.06
CA GLY A 51 -1.08 -28.21 5.93
C GLY A 51 -0.21 -29.26 5.24
N VAL A 52 -0.50 -30.51 5.48
CA VAL A 52 0.16 -31.65 4.81
C VAL A 52 -0.91 -32.61 4.31
N VAL A 53 -0.80 -33.02 3.06
CA VAL A 53 -1.61 -34.07 2.44
C VAL A 53 -0.65 -35.13 1.91
N ASP A 54 -0.70 -36.33 2.51
CA ASP A 54 0.09 -37.48 2.09
C ASP A 54 -0.82 -38.47 1.37
N GLN A 55 -0.70 -38.53 0.04
CA GLN A 55 -1.42 -39.49 -0.80
C GLN A 55 -0.57 -40.73 -1.13
N ASP A 56 0.74 -40.65 -0.84
CA ASP A 56 1.70 -41.72 -1.13
C ASP A 56 1.69 -42.77 -0.03
N GLU A 57 1.54 -42.36 1.24
CA GLU A 57 1.61 -43.20 2.43
C GLU A 57 2.86 -44.12 2.45
N GLY A 58 3.86 -43.79 1.63
CA GLY A 58 5.09 -44.56 1.45
C GLY A 58 6.18 -44.22 2.49
N PRO A 59 7.29 -44.98 2.52
CA PRO A 59 8.34 -44.76 3.52
C PRO A 59 9.04 -43.40 3.39
N LEU A 60 9.18 -42.84 2.20
CA LEU A 60 9.85 -41.55 2.00
C LEU A 60 8.90 -40.37 2.28
N SER A 61 7.62 -40.50 1.97
CA SER A 61 6.63 -39.49 2.35
C SER A 61 6.44 -39.41 3.86
N GLN A 62 6.51 -40.53 4.58
CA GLN A 62 6.48 -40.57 6.03
C GLN A 62 7.70 -39.86 6.67
N ILE A 63 8.89 -40.02 6.10
CA ILE A 63 10.08 -39.25 6.54
C ILE A 63 9.85 -37.75 6.30
N ALA A 64 9.35 -37.36 5.14
CA ALA A 64 9.09 -35.97 4.79
C ALA A 64 8.05 -35.36 5.73
N THR A 65 6.94 -36.05 5.98
CA THR A 65 5.87 -35.59 6.90
C THR A 65 6.35 -35.51 8.35
N ALA A 66 7.20 -36.41 8.80
CA ALA A 66 7.82 -36.36 10.13
C ALA A 66 8.71 -35.11 10.29
N VAL A 67 9.54 -34.79 9.28
CA VAL A 67 10.39 -33.60 9.27
C VAL A 67 9.52 -32.32 9.31
N LEU A 68 8.46 -32.27 8.51
CA LEU A 68 7.52 -31.15 8.51
C LEU A 68 6.84 -30.97 9.87
N GLY A 69 6.39 -32.06 10.50
CA GLY A 69 5.80 -32.01 11.84
C GLY A 69 6.75 -31.54 12.95
N ALA A 70 8.06 -31.81 12.79
CA ALA A 70 9.08 -31.36 13.75
C ALA A 70 9.46 -29.88 13.57
N THR A 71 9.42 -29.38 12.34
CA THR A 71 9.97 -28.05 11.96
C THR A 71 8.90 -26.99 11.73
N ALA A 72 7.65 -27.40 11.44
CA ALA A 72 6.51 -26.50 11.19
C ALA A 72 5.38 -26.75 12.18
N ARG A 73 4.41 -25.83 12.22
CA ARG A 73 3.12 -26.01 12.88
C ARG A 73 2.13 -26.57 11.85
N VAL A 74 1.89 -27.88 11.91
CA VAL A 74 0.93 -28.54 11.02
C VAL A 74 -0.48 -28.36 11.57
N VAL A 75 -1.36 -27.69 10.81
CA VAL A 75 -2.78 -27.43 11.20
C VAL A 75 -3.73 -28.46 10.58
N HIS A 76 -3.30 -29.14 9.52
CA HIS A 76 -4.04 -30.24 8.91
C HIS A 76 -3.07 -31.32 8.44
N SER A 77 -3.45 -32.57 8.66
CA SER A 77 -2.77 -33.75 8.08
C SER A 77 -3.85 -34.72 7.61
N GLY A 78 -3.80 -35.12 6.34
CA GLY A 78 -4.81 -35.99 5.73
C GLY A 78 -4.41 -36.43 4.32
N THR A 79 -5.36 -37.01 3.58
CA THR A 79 -5.13 -37.49 2.20
C THR A 79 -5.96 -36.72 1.16
N ALA A 80 -6.97 -35.96 1.59
CA ALA A 80 -7.86 -35.24 0.70
C ALA A 80 -7.39 -33.79 0.44
N LEU A 81 -7.17 -33.42 -0.82
CA LEU A 81 -6.65 -32.11 -1.22
C LEU A 81 -7.59 -30.96 -0.87
N GLU A 82 -8.87 -31.05 -1.23
CA GLU A 82 -9.82 -29.94 -1.03
C GLU A 82 -10.08 -29.65 0.45
N GLU A 83 -10.23 -30.71 1.27
CA GLU A 83 -10.36 -30.57 2.71
C GLU A 83 -9.07 -29.97 3.32
N GLY A 84 -7.91 -30.45 2.85
CA GLY A 84 -6.60 -29.95 3.27
C GLY A 84 -6.43 -28.46 2.98
N LEU A 85 -6.84 -27.98 1.81
CA LEU A 85 -6.79 -26.58 1.43
C LEU A 85 -7.67 -25.71 2.35
N GLY A 86 -8.94 -26.05 2.50
CA GLY A 86 -9.86 -25.30 3.35
C GLY A 86 -9.41 -25.26 4.81
N ARG A 87 -9.02 -26.41 5.40
CA ARG A 87 -8.51 -26.50 6.76
C ARG A 87 -7.23 -25.72 6.99
N THR A 88 -6.33 -25.71 5.98
CA THR A 88 -5.08 -24.96 6.06
C THR A 88 -5.35 -23.46 6.01
N GLU A 89 -6.23 -23.01 5.15
CA GLU A 89 -6.64 -21.61 5.05
C GLU A 89 -7.30 -21.11 6.33
N ASP A 90 -8.30 -21.84 6.84
CA ASP A 90 -9.00 -21.52 8.09
C ASP A 90 -8.05 -21.54 9.31
N GLY A 91 -7.09 -22.47 9.32
CA GLY A 91 -6.08 -22.61 10.37
C GLY A 91 -4.97 -21.55 10.34
N GLY A 92 -5.01 -20.65 9.37
CA GLY A 92 -4.00 -19.62 9.23
C GLY A 92 -2.73 -20.08 8.53
N GLY A 93 -2.77 -21.20 7.81
CA GLY A 93 -1.64 -21.73 7.06
C GLY A 93 -1.25 -20.86 5.87
N VAL A 94 0.04 -20.93 5.51
CA VAL A 94 0.62 -20.20 4.36
C VAL A 94 0.84 -21.12 3.16
N ALA A 95 0.87 -22.43 3.38
CA ALA A 95 1.01 -23.44 2.32
C ALA A 95 0.42 -24.78 2.74
N LEU A 96 -0.08 -25.52 1.76
CA LEU A 96 -0.40 -26.94 1.84
C LEU A 96 0.61 -27.70 0.99
N LEU A 97 1.34 -28.64 1.60
CA LEU A 97 2.27 -29.53 0.90
C LEU A 97 1.58 -30.86 0.63
N VAL A 98 1.61 -31.28 -0.62
CA VAL A 98 0.99 -32.53 -1.07
C VAL A 98 2.06 -33.47 -1.62
N PHE A 99 2.07 -34.70 -1.11
CA PHE A 99 2.87 -35.80 -1.61
C PHE A 99 1.98 -36.69 -2.48
N PRO A 100 2.15 -36.68 -3.83
CA PRO A 100 1.36 -37.52 -4.75
C PRO A 100 1.55 -39.00 -4.52
N PRO A 101 0.62 -39.86 -4.96
CA PRO A 101 0.64 -41.31 -4.71
C PRO A 101 1.89 -42.03 -5.21
N ASP A 102 2.63 -41.47 -6.15
CA ASP A 102 3.84 -42.05 -6.77
C ASP A 102 5.16 -41.43 -6.24
N PHE A 103 5.08 -40.64 -5.14
CA PHE A 103 6.22 -39.89 -4.62
C PHE A 103 7.40 -40.80 -4.23
N SER A 104 7.19 -41.79 -3.35
CA SER A 104 8.23 -42.70 -2.92
C SER A 104 8.69 -43.64 -4.06
N GLU A 105 7.77 -44.12 -4.89
CA GLU A 105 8.07 -45.00 -6.00
C GLU A 105 9.00 -44.34 -7.03
N LYS A 106 8.73 -43.06 -7.37
CA LYS A 106 9.58 -42.26 -8.28
C LYS A 106 11.01 -42.13 -7.75
N ILE A 107 11.18 -41.82 -6.47
CA ILE A 107 12.52 -41.62 -5.88
C ILE A 107 13.28 -42.95 -5.85
N ILE A 108 12.64 -44.04 -5.42
CA ILE A 108 13.24 -45.37 -5.40
C ILE A 108 13.57 -45.85 -6.83
N GLY A 109 12.75 -45.48 -7.81
CA GLY A 109 12.96 -45.73 -9.23
C GLY A 109 14.03 -44.88 -9.90
N GLY A 110 14.73 -44.02 -9.15
CA GLY A 110 15.82 -43.19 -9.66
C GLY A 110 15.37 -41.93 -10.37
N LYS A 111 14.18 -41.44 -10.08
CA LYS A 111 13.64 -40.14 -10.55
C LYS A 111 13.29 -39.24 -9.36
N PRO A 112 13.40 -37.91 -9.47
CA PRO A 112 12.98 -37.04 -8.40
C PRO A 112 11.48 -37.17 -8.09
N GLY A 113 11.12 -37.25 -6.80
CA GLY A 113 9.72 -37.16 -6.36
C GLY A 113 9.20 -35.73 -6.51
N THR A 114 7.91 -35.57 -6.81
CA THR A 114 7.30 -34.23 -6.95
C THR A 114 6.59 -33.88 -5.68
N ILE A 115 6.90 -32.72 -5.07
CA ILE A 115 6.11 -32.11 -4.01
C ILE A 115 5.24 -31.03 -4.64
N GLU A 116 3.92 -31.17 -4.51
CA GLU A 116 2.99 -30.14 -4.96
C GLU A 116 2.76 -29.17 -3.79
N ILE A 117 3.01 -27.89 -4.03
CA ILE A 117 2.87 -26.85 -3.01
C ILE A 117 1.73 -25.95 -3.42
N HIS A 118 0.67 -25.96 -2.62
CA HIS A 118 -0.45 -25.05 -2.75
C HIS A 118 -0.25 -23.91 -1.77
N TRP A 119 0.20 -22.77 -2.26
CA TRP A 119 0.44 -21.56 -1.49
C TRP A 119 -0.86 -20.80 -1.24
N ILE A 120 -1.02 -20.29 -0.02
CA ILE A 120 -2.18 -19.50 0.39
C ILE A 120 -1.70 -18.07 0.67
N MET A 121 -1.93 -17.17 -0.28
CA MET A 121 -1.61 -15.75 -0.14
C MET A 121 -2.84 -14.96 0.30
N ARG A 122 -2.73 -14.23 1.40
CA ARG A 122 -3.82 -13.40 1.96
C ARG A 122 -3.82 -12.00 1.41
N GLY A 123 -2.69 -11.52 0.92
CA GLY A 123 -2.51 -10.18 0.37
C GLY A 123 -1.40 -10.12 -0.66
N LEU A 124 -1.24 -8.95 -1.26
CA LEU A 124 -0.28 -8.67 -2.32
C LEU A 124 0.75 -7.59 -1.93
N GLY A 125 0.82 -7.25 -0.66
CA GLY A 125 1.86 -6.37 -0.15
C GLY A 125 3.23 -7.03 -0.26
N MET A 126 4.28 -6.21 -0.25
CA MET A 126 5.65 -6.69 -0.27
C MET A 126 5.92 -7.70 0.86
N MET A 127 5.27 -7.50 2.00
CA MET A 127 5.44 -8.34 3.19
C MET A 127 4.54 -9.59 3.20
N ASP A 128 3.42 -9.57 2.50
CA ASP A 128 2.51 -10.73 2.43
C ASP A 128 3.17 -11.94 1.71
N SER A 129 4.24 -11.71 0.92
CA SER A 129 5.02 -12.76 0.27
C SER A 129 6.19 -13.30 1.11
N ILE A 130 6.61 -12.55 2.13
CA ILE A 130 7.73 -12.98 3.00
C ILE A 130 7.36 -14.21 3.81
N SER A 131 6.08 -14.42 4.10
CA SER A 131 5.56 -15.63 4.78
C SER A 131 5.86 -16.94 4.03
N ALA A 132 6.19 -16.86 2.73
CA ALA A 132 6.59 -18.01 1.93
C ALA A 132 8.05 -18.47 2.19
N ALA A 133 8.94 -17.56 2.61
CA ALA A 133 10.36 -17.88 2.77
C ALA A 133 10.65 -18.99 3.81
N PRO A 134 10.00 -19.07 4.98
CA PRO A 134 10.19 -20.17 5.91
C PRO A 134 9.80 -21.53 5.34
N VAL A 135 8.79 -21.58 4.46
CA VAL A 135 8.35 -22.85 3.81
C VAL A 135 9.41 -23.35 2.82
N GLU A 136 10.12 -22.47 2.13
CA GLU A 136 11.24 -22.88 1.30
C GLU A 136 12.36 -23.55 2.14
N GLY A 137 12.57 -23.07 3.36
CA GLY A 137 13.46 -23.71 4.33
C GLY A 137 12.99 -25.12 4.75
N LEU A 138 11.66 -25.34 4.86
CA LEU A 138 11.12 -26.68 5.12
C LEU A 138 11.37 -27.65 3.97
N ILE A 139 11.21 -27.22 2.73
CA ILE A 139 11.46 -28.06 1.55
C ILE A 139 12.93 -28.47 1.51
N PHE A 140 13.83 -27.54 1.83
CA PHE A 140 15.26 -27.83 1.94
C PHE A 140 15.54 -28.85 3.06
N ALA A 141 14.88 -28.73 4.24
CA ALA A 141 15.01 -29.69 5.33
C ALA A 141 14.49 -31.08 4.95
N VAL A 142 13.35 -31.16 4.25
CA VAL A 142 12.80 -32.41 3.71
C VAL A 142 13.79 -33.04 2.72
N ASN A 143 14.31 -32.28 1.77
CA ASN A 143 15.29 -32.75 0.80
C ASN A 143 16.52 -33.36 1.50
N ASN A 144 17.07 -32.66 2.50
CA ASN A 144 18.22 -33.14 3.25
C ASN A 144 17.94 -34.47 3.99
N ALA A 145 16.74 -34.56 4.62
CA ALA A 145 16.35 -35.78 5.32
C ALA A 145 16.16 -36.98 4.37
N LEU A 146 15.56 -36.75 3.21
CA LEU A 146 15.43 -37.77 2.17
C LEU A 146 16.80 -38.19 1.63
N THR A 147 17.68 -37.21 1.39
CA THR A 147 19.07 -37.50 0.97
C THR A 147 19.78 -38.43 1.97
N LEU A 148 19.68 -38.12 3.27
CA LEU A 148 20.27 -38.94 4.32
C LEU A 148 19.67 -40.36 4.34
N ALA A 149 18.34 -40.48 4.27
CA ALA A 149 17.65 -41.77 4.25
C ALA A 149 18.04 -42.63 3.03
N LEU A 150 18.21 -42.00 1.86
CA LEU A 150 18.67 -42.70 0.64
C LEU A 150 20.11 -43.17 0.74
N LEU A 151 20.99 -42.42 1.37
CA LEU A 151 22.37 -42.78 1.63
C LEU A 151 22.49 -43.95 2.63
N GLU A 152 21.71 -43.91 3.72
CA GLU A 152 21.64 -44.96 4.73
C GLU A 152 21.05 -46.26 4.17
N GLY A 153 20.05 -46.13 3.29
CA GLY A 153 19.43 -47.30 2.62
C GLY A 153 20.29 -48.02 1.60
N ASN A 154 21.49 -47.51 1.32
CA ASN A 154 22.46 -48.08 0.35
C ASN A 154 21.83 -48.38 -1.02
N ILE A 155 20.86 -47.58 -1.46
CA ILE A 155 20.14 -47.72 -2.73
C ILE A 155 21.05 -47.15 -3.83
N PRO A 156 21.37 -47.94 -4.89
CA PRO A 156 22.24 -47.50 -5.98
C PRO A 156 21.48 -46.56 -6.91
N LEU A 157 21.36 -45.29 -6.49
CA LEU A 157 20.70 -44.23 -7.26
C LEU A 157 21.70 -43.33 -7.97
N ASN A 158 21.21 -42.64 -9.00
CA ASN A 158 21.97 -41.61 -9.68
C ASN A 158 22.31 -40.50 -8.66
N PRO A 159 23.56 -40.01 -8.59
CA PRO A 159 23.97 -38.93 -7.68
C PRO A 159 23.08 -37.67 -7.75
N GLU A 160 22.54 -37.37 -8.92
CA GLU A 160 21.61 -36.22 -9.11
C GLU A 160 20.31 -36.40 -8.32
N VAL A 161 19.75 -37.61 -8.25
CA VAL A 161 18.55 -37.91 -7.46
C VAL A 161 18.85 -37.91 -5.96
N ILE A 162 20.07 -38.33 -5.57
CA ILE A 162 20.48 -38.26 -4.17
C ILE A 162 20.60 -36.81 -3.70
N LEU A 163 21.15 -35.92 -4.52
CA LEU A 163 21.34 -34.52 -4.17
C LEU A 163 20.05 -33.71 -4.29
N HIS A 164 19.19 -34.08 -5.24
CA HIS A 164 17.93 -33.41 -5.55
C HIS A 164 16.79 -34.44 -5.59
N ALA A 165 16.47 -34.99 -4.41
CA ALA A 165 15.49 -36.08 -4.30
C ALA A 165 14.07 -35.58 -4.65
N THR A 166 13.80 -34.29 -4.60
CA THR A 166 12.49 -33.72 -4.90
C THR A 166 12.55 -32.62 -5.95
N THR A 167 11.50 -32.57 -6.78
CA THR A 167 11.10 -31.40 -7.58
C THR A 167 9.84 -30.80 -6.99
N ARG A 168 9.53 -29.56 -7.34
CA ARG A 168 8.32 -28.88 -6.84
C ARG A 168 7.42 -28.41 -7.98
N THR A 169 6.13 -28.44 -7.75
CA THR A 169 5.13 -27.78 -8.57
C THR A 169 4.39 -26.79 -7.69
N ASP A 170 4.45 -25.52 -8.04
CA ASP A 170 3.82 -24.45 -7.28
C ASP A 170 2.42 -24.13 -7.81
N THR A 171 1.45 -24.00 -6.93
CA THR A 171 0.12 -23.47 -7.23
C THR A 171 -0.21 -22.46 -6.16
N THR A 172 -0.51 -21.23 -6.54
CA THR A 172 -0.77 -20.14 -5.59
C THR A 172 -2.25 -19.79 -5.60
N LEU A 173 -2.89 -19.84 -4.43
CA LEU A 173 -4.24 -19.36 -4.19
C LEU A 173 -4.15 -17.94 -3.61
N VAL A 174 -4.73 -16.97 -4.31
CA VAL A 174 -4.74 -15.55 -3.89
C VAL A 174 -6.17 -15.02 -4.02
N LYS A 175 -6.78 -14.61 -2.90
CA LYS A 175 -8.12 -14.02 -2.88
C LYS A 175 -9.14 -14.80 -3.73
N GLY A 176 -9.11 -16.14 -3.65
CA GLY A 176 -10.01 -17.03 -4.39
C GLY A 176 -9.62 -17.32 -5.85
N LYS A 177 -8.56 -16.73 -6.39
CA LYS A 177 -8.03 -17.05 -7.73
C LYS A 177 -6.86 -18.02 -7.61
N THR A 178 -6.88 -19.09 -8.39
CA THR A 178 -5.81 -20.12 -8.44
C THR A 178 -4.87 -19.84 -9.59
N ILE A 179 -3.58 -19.73 -9.28
CA ILE A 179 -2.49 -19.45 -10.24
C ILE A 179 -1.57 -20.66 -10.23
N SER A 180 -1.65 -21.49 -11.25
CA SER A 180 -0.84 -22.73 -11.36
C SER A 180 0.53 -22.44 -11.97
N GLY A 181 1.55 -23.16 -11.50
CA GLY A 181 2.93 -23.05 -11.99
C GLY A 181 3.69 -21.82 -11.49
N VAL A 182 3.16 -21.08 -10.51
CA VAL A 182 3.75 -19.81 -10.06
C VAL A 182 3.82 -19.80 -8.54
N SER A 183 5.01 -19.49 -8.01
CA SER A 183 5.21 -19.32 -6.57
C SER A 183 4.78 -17.92 -6.09
N PRO A 184 4.48 -17.73 -4.79
CA PRO A 184 4.18 -16.41 -4.22
C PRO A 184 5.27 -15.39 -4.47
N THR A 185 6.53 -15.80 -4.40
CA THR A 185 7.69 -14.95 -4.64
C THR A 185 7.70 -14.39 -6.06
N ALA A 186 7.36 -15.23 -7.05
CA ALA A 186 7.30 -14.82 -8.45
C ALA A 186 6.13 -13.84 -8.71
N ILE A 187 4.96 -14.10 -8.10
CA ILE A 187 3.81 -13.18 -8.15
C ILE A 187 4.18 -11.85 -7.50
N SER A 188 4.76 -11.90 -6.30
CA SER A 188 5.15 -10.70 -5.56
C SER A 188 6.19 -9.87 -6.29
N ASN A 189 7.20 -10.49 -6.88
CA ASN A 189 8.21 -9.78 -7.68
C ASN A 189 7.57 -9.06 -8.88
N THR A 190 6.60 -9.70 -9.54
CA THR A 190 5.86 -9.10 -10.64
C THR A 190 4.99 -7.93 -10.17
N LEU A 191 4.30 -8.07 -9.04
CA LEU A 191 3.41 -7.05 -8.48
C LEU A 191 4.13 -6.03 -7.59
N MET A 192 5.36 -6.30 -7.15
CA MET A 192 6.14 -5.43 -6.25
C MET A 192 6.34 -4.03 -6.85
N SER A 193 6.62 -3.95 -8.14
CA SER A 193 6.78 -2.68 -8.82
C SER A 193 5.48 -1.86 -8.82
N GLN A 194 4.32 -2.51 -8.98
CA GLN A 194 3.02 -1.84 -8.85
C GLN A 194 2.77 -1.38 -7.41
N SER A 195 3.16 -2.20 -6.44
CA SER A 195 3.01 -1.93 -5.01
C SER A 195 3.76 -0.69 -4.54
N ILE A 196 4.90 -0.40 -5.17
CA ILE A 196 5.75 0.75 -4.86
C ILE A 196 5.43 1.93 -5.78
N MET A 197 5.38 1.69 -7.09
CA MET A 197 5.27 2.76 -8.08
C MET A 197 3.93 3.50 -8.04
N ILE A 198 2.83 2.78 -7.86
CA ILE A 198 1.50 3.42 -7.91
C ILE A 198 1.29 4.38 -6.73
N PRO A 199 1.49 3.99 -5.46
CA PRO A 199 1.39 4.93 -4.34
C PRO A 199 2.38 6.10 -4.46
N LEU A 200 3.62 5.83 -4.92
CA LEU A 200 4.62 6.88 -5.13
C LEU A 200 4.17 7.90 -6.18
N LEU A 201 3.64 7.43 -7.32
CA LEU A 201 3.15 8.31 -8.39
C LEU A 201 1.94 9.14 -7.93
N VAL A 202 0.99 8.54 -7.21
CA VAL A 202 -0.16 9.26 -6.66
C VAL A 202 0.31 10.34 -5.69
N MET A 203 1.25 10.02 -4.78
CA MET A 203 1.84 10.99 -3.87
C MET A 203 2.55 12.13 -4.63
N MET A 204 3.34 11.79 -5.64
CA MET A 204 4.07 12.78 -6.46
C MET A 204 3.10 13.72 -7.19
N LEU A 205 2.03 13.20 -7.78
CA LEU A 205 0.98 14.00 -8.41
C LEU A 205 0.31 14.96 -7.42
N MET A 206 0.00 14.46 -6.21
CA MET A 206 -0.57 15.28 -5.13
C MET A 206 0.37 16.41 -4.72
N MET A 207 1.67 16.13 -4.59
CA MET A 207 2.66 17.15 -4.25
C MET A 207 2.78 18.21 -5.34
N MET A 208 2.88 17.80 -6.60
CA MET A 208 3.00 18.73 -7.74
C MET A 208 1.76 19.61 -7.89
N ALA A 209 0.58 19.00 -7.95
CA ALA A 209 -0.68 19.71 -8.07
C ALA A 209 -0.96 20.62 -6.86
N GLY A 210 -0.76 20.08 -5.65
CA GLY A 210 -0.96 20.80 -4.40
C GLY A 210 0.00 21.99 -4.27
N SER A 211 1.28 21.80 -4.58
CA SER A 211 2.29 22.87 -4.58
C SER A 211 1.91 24.02 -5.51
N THR A 212 1.44 23.71 -6.73
CA THR A 212 1.03 24.71 -7.68
C THR A 212 -0.12 25.58 -7.15
N VAL A 213 -1.17 24.95 -6.60
CA VAL A 213 -2.36 25.64 -6.13
C VAL A 213 -2.08 26.43 -4.85
N ILE A 214 -1.39 25.85 -3.88
CA ILE A 214 -1.12 26.54 -2.60
C ILE A 214 -0.13 27.69 -2.77
N SER A 215 0.85 27.54 -3.66
CA SER A 215 1.82 28.60 -4.00
C SER A 215 1.16 29.75 -4.72
N SER A 216 0.24 29.49 -5.63
CA SER A 216 -0.57 30.53 -6.28
C SER A 216 -1.32 31.37 -5.25
N MET A 217 -1.91 30.73 -4.22
CA MET A 217 -2.58 31.44 -3.13
C MET A 217 -1.61 32.29 -2.28
N GLY A 218 -0.40 31.76 -2.03
CA GLY A 218 0.65 32.50 -1.30
C GLY A 218 1.11 33.73 -2.06
N LEU A 219 1.40 33.60 -3.36
CA LEU A 219 1.82 34.69 -4.23
C LEU A 219 0.74 35.76 -4.40
N GLU A 220 -0.54 35.36 -4.52
CA GLU A 220 -1.64 36.32 -4.60
C GLU A 220 -1.78 37.18 -3.35
N LYS A 221 -1.48 36.63 -2.18
CA LYS A 221 -1.47 37.40 -0.92
C LYS A 221 -0.24 38.28 -0.80
N GLU A 222 0.93 37.76 -1.13
CA GLU A 222 2.20 38.49 -1.08
C GLU A 222 2.16 39.72 -2.02
N ASN A 223 1.66 39.54 -3.24
CA ASN A 223 1.53 40.58 -4.25
C ASN A 223 0.26 41.48 -4.06
N LYS A 224 -0.55 41.24 -2.99
CA LYS A 224 -1.83 41.93 -2.77
C LYS A 224 -2.84 41.82 -3.91
N THR A 225 -2.62 40.90 -4.85
CA THR A 225 -3.51 40.66 -5.99
C THR A 225 -4.88 40.18 -5.53
N LEU A 226 -4.93 39.44 -4.42
CA LEU A 226 -6.19 38.98 -3.81
C LEU A 226 -7.04 40.21 -3.32
N GLU A 227 -6.40 41.22 -2.74
CA GLU A 227 -7.08 42.47 -2.34
C GLU A 227 -7.64 43.18 -3.57
N THR A 228 -6.87 43.30 -4.64
CA THR A 228 -7.30 43.91 -5.90
C THR A 228 -8.48 43.14 -6.52
N LEU A 229 -8.42 41.79 -6.54
CA LEU A 229 -9.53 40.96 -6.99
C LEU A 229 -10.82 41.17 -6.19
N LEU A 230 -10.70 41.41 -4.89
CA LEU A 230 -11.85 41.66 -4.00
C LEU A 230 -12.44 43.04 -4.16
N THR A 231 -11.71 44.03 -4.74
CA THR A 231 -12.21 45.38 -5.07
C THR A 231 -12.87 45.42 -6.45
N MET A 232 -12.71 44.41 -7.30
CA MET A 232 -13.38 44.35 -8.59
C MET A 232 -14.90 44.14 -8.43
N PRO A 233 -15.73 44.58 -9.37
CA PRO A 233 -17.18 44.42 -9.33
C PRO A 233 -17.60 42.98 -9.67
N VAL A 234 -16.93 41.99 -9.04
CA VAL A 234 -17.19 40.56 -9.20
C VAL A 234 -17.55 39.98 -7.84
N SER A 235 -18.55 39.09 -7.80
CA SER A 235 -18.95 38.48 -6.55
C SER A 235 -17.82 37.61 -5.98
N ARG A 236 -17.60 37.64 -4.66
CA ARG A 236 -16.61 36.79 -3.97
C ARG A 236 -16.83 35.30 -4.28
N SER A 237 -18.09 34.90 -4.43
CA SER A 237 -18.42 33.49 -4.83
C SER A 237 -17.92 33.17 -6.22
N SER A 238 -17.97 34.10 -7.18
CA SER A 238 -17.44 33.84 -8.54
C SER A 238 -15.92 33.65 -8.55
N ILE A 239 -15.18 34.41 -7.74
CA ILE A 239 -13.71 34.25 -7.59
C ILE A 239 -13.39 32.86 -7.04
N VAL A 240 -14.08 32.44 -5.98
CA VAL A 240 -13.87 31.11 -5.36
C VAL A 240 -14.24 30.00 -6.31
N THR A 241 -15.41 30.12 -6.96
CA THR A 241 -15.86 29.11 -7.93
C THR A 241 -14.88 29.00 -9.08
N GLY A 242 -14.36 30.13 -9.58
CA GLY A 242 -13.34 30.14 -10.62
C GLY A 242 -12.06 29.39 -10.21
N LYS A 243 -11.57 29.61 -8.97
CA LYS A 243 -10.40 28.90 -8.45
C LYS A 243 -10.65 27.39 -8.30
N ILE A 244 -11.80 27.00 -7.75
CA ILE A 244 -12.17 25.60 -7.56
C ILE A 244 -12.30 24.91 -8.92
N VAL A 245 -13.03 25.51 -9.87
CA VAL A 245 -13.19 24.95 -11.23
C VAL A 245 -11.86 24.89 -11.96
N GLY A 246 -11.05 25.95 -11.87
CA GLY A 246 -9.69 25.95 -12.44
C GLY A 246 -8.83 24.83 -11.87
N SER A 247 -8.82 24.68 -10.54
CA SER A 247 -8.09 23.59 -9.88
C SER A 247 -8.64 22.21 -10.27
N ALA A 248 -9.97 22.07 -10.37
CA ALA A 248 -10.59 20.81 -10.81
C ALA A 248 -10.21 20.45 -12.24
N LEU A 249 -10.16 21.44 -13.17
CA LEU A 249 -9.70 21.24 -14.54
C LEU A 249 -8.22 20.80 -14.59
N VAL A 250 -7.36 21.46 -13.80
CA VAL A 250 -5.96 21.04 -13.68
C VAL A 250 -5.85 19.61 -13.15
N GLY A 251 -6.59 19.28 -12.10
CA GLY A 251 -6.66 17.92 -11.55
C GLY A 251 -7.15 16.90 -12.58
N LEU A 252 -8.16 17.24 -13.38
CA LEU A 252 -8.68 16.38 -14.45
C LEU A 252 -7.61 16.13 -15.52
N VAL A 253 -6.95 17.18 -15.99
CA VAL A 253 -5.87 17.07 -16.99
C VAL A 253 -4.74 16.20 -16.45
N MET A 254 -4.32 16.41 -15.20
CA MET A 254 -3.29 15.58 -14.56
C MET A 254 -3.72 14.12 -14.45
N ALA A 255 -4.97 13.85 -14.06
CA ALA A 255 -5.52 12.49 -13.98
C ALA A 255 -5.52 11.81 -15.37
N LEU A 256 -5.92 12.52 -16.43
CA LEU A 256 -5.93 12.01 -17.80
C LEU A 256 -4.51 11.70 -18.30
N ILE A 257 -3.55 12.61 -18.08
CA ILE A 257 -2.14 12.39 -18.45
C ILE A 257 -1.58 11.16 -17.69
N TYR A 258 -1.87 11.07 -16.40
CA TYR A 258 -1.48 9.91 -15.59
C TYR A 258 -2.08 8.62 -16.12
N MET A 259 -3.38 8.59 -16.39
CA MET A 259 -4.07 7.40 -16.90
C MET A 259 -3.51 6.94 -18.25
N PHE A 260 -3.19 7.90 -19.11
CA PHE A 260 -2.53 7.60 -20.40
C PHE A 260 -1.16 6.94 -20.18
N GLY A 261 -0.28 7.55 -19.37
CA GLY A 261 1.02 6.98 -19.03
C GLY A 261 0.90 5.63 -18.31
N PHE A 262 -0.07 5.51 -17.38
CA PHE A 262 -0.34 4.30 -16.66
C PHE A 262 -0.79 3.14 -17.58
N SER A 263 -1.56 3.42 -18.63
CA SER A 263 -1.97 2.38 -19.58
C SER A 263 -0.78 1.74 -20.32
N PHE A 264 0.24 2.53 -20.65
CA PHE A 264 1.50 2.00 -21.22
C PHE A 264 2.30 1.21 -20.20
N TYR A 265 2.39 1.72 -18.97
CA TYR A 265 3.05 1.03 -17.87
C TYR A 265 2.43 -0.34 -17.62
N MET A 266 1.10 -0.45 -17.57
CA MET A 266 0.42 -1.72 -17.38
C MET A 266 0.63 -2.71 -18.53
N ARG A 267 0.71 -2.22 -19.78
CA ARG A 267 1.04 -3.09 -20.93
C ARG A 267 2.43 -3.71 -20.83
N SER A 268 3.40 -2.97 -20.29
CA SER A 268 4.75 -3.50 -20.07
C SER A 268 4.79 -4.68 -19.10
N PHE A 269 3.86 -4.74 -18.14
CA PHE A 269 3.72 -5.88 -17.23
C PHE A 269 3.13 -7.12 -17.88
N GLN A 270 2.23 -6.94 -18.84
CA GLN A 270 1.67 -8.07 -19.61
C GLN A 270 2.71 -8.72 -20.53
N MET A 271 3.83 -8.03 -20.80
CA MET A 271 4.97 -8.56 -21.54
C MET A 271 6.07 -9.17 -20.63
N GLY A 272 5.86 -9.21 -19.31
CA GLY A 272 6.80 -9.74 -18.33
C GLY A 272 6.84 -11.27 -18.27
N ALA A 273 7.61 -11.81 -17.33
CA ALA A 273 7.83 -13.25 -17.15
C ALA A 273 6.55 -14.03 -16.82
N ILE A 274 5.51 -13.36 -16.29
CA ILE A 274 4.20 -13.93 -15.98
C ILE A 274 3.14 -13.11 -16.67
N ASP A 275 2.38 -13.72 -17.57
CA ASP A 275 1.21 -13.07 -18.19
C ASP A 275 0.02 -13.09 -17.21
N LEU A 276 -0.15 -12.00 -16.47
CA LEU A 276 -1.25 -11.84 -15.51
C LEU A 276 -2.62 -11.93 -16.17
N GLY A 277 -2.72 -11.66 -17.48
CA GLY A 277 -3.97 -11.75 -18.24
C GLY A 277 -4.53 -13.17 -18.31
N GLN A 278 -3.65 -14.18 -18.40
CA GLN A 278 -4.05 -15.60 -18.44
C GLN A 278 -4.72 -16.05 -17.13
N TYR A 279 -4.41 -15.38 -16.03
CA TYR A 279 -4.98 -15.68 -14.70
C TYR A 279 -6.14 -14.77 -14.31
N GLY A 280 -6.68 -13.99 -15.27
CA GLY A 280 -7.80 -13.10 -15.03
C GLY A 280 -7.45 -11.90 -14.11
N LEU A 281 -6.17 -11.51 -14.06
CA LEU A 281 -5.66 -10.37 -13.27
C LEU A 281 -5.41 -9.14 -14.16
N ALA A 282 -5.93 -9.12 -15.39
CA ALA A 282 -5.83 -7.97 -16.27
C ALA A 282 -6.96 -6.97 -16.00
N LEU A 283 -6.61 -5.69 -16.03
CA LEU A 283 -7.59 -4.61 -15.90
C LEU A 283 -8.38 -4.43 -17.22
N GLY A 284 -9.69 -4.39 -17.11
CA GLY A 284 -10.57 -4.07 -18.22
C GLY A 284 -10.73 -2.56 -18.47
N PRO A 285 -11.35 -2.14 -19.58
CA PRO A 285 -11.57 -0.72 -19.88
C PRO A 285 -12.36 0.03 -18.78
N LEU A 286 -13.32 -0.63 -18.14
CA LEU A 286 -14.10 -0.07 -17.04
C LEU A 286 -13.21 0.20 -15.82
N ASP A 287 -12.26 -0.69 -15.53
CA ASP A 287 -11.35 -0.56 -14.40
C ASP A 287 -10.46 0.68 -14.54
N TYR A 288 -9.98 0.96 -15.75
CA TYR A 288 -9.23 2.20 -16.03
C TYR A 288 -10.09 3.44 -15.76
N VAL A 289 -11.38 3.43 -16.10
CA VAL A 289 -12.29 4.54 -15.81
C VAL A 289 -12.48 4.71 -14.29
N LEU A 290 -12.64 3.62 -13.56
CA LEU A 290 -12.79 3.65 -12.10
C LEU A 290 -11.52 4.14 -11.39
N VAL A 291 -10.35 3.68 -11.82
CA VAL A 291 -9.06 4.20 -11.32
C VAL A 291 -8.92 5.69 -11.61
N GLY A 292 -9.24 6.11 -12.84
CA GLY A 292 -9.20 7.52 -13.23
C GLY A 292 -10.15 8.39 -12.41
N ALA A 293 -11.38 7.92 -12.18
CA ALA A 293 -12.37 8.60 -11.35
C ALA A 293 -11.90 8.72 -9.89
N SER A 294 -11.37 7.64 -9.32
CA SER A 294 -10.81 7.63 -7.97
C SER A 294 -9.65 8.62 -7.83
N LEU A 295 -8.72 8.61 -8.80
CA LEU A 295 -7.59 9.52 -8.84
C LEU A 295 -8.03 10.99 -8.98
N PHE A 296 -8.97 11.26 -9.88
CA PHE A 296 -9.51 12.61 -10.07
C PHE A 296 -10.14 13.15 -8.79
N LEU A 297 -10.95 12.36 -8.10
CA LEU A 297 -11.59 12.76 -6.85
C LEU A 297 -10.57 12.97 -5.73
N ALA A 298 -9.54 12.14 -5.64
CA ALA A 298 -8.46 12.34 -4.68
C ALA A 298 -7.68 13.63 -4.96
N LEU A 299 -7.35 13.90 -6.22
CA LEU A 299 -6.72 15.16 -6.63
C LEU A 299 -7.62 16.36 -6.31
N LEU A 300 -8.92 16.26 -6.63
CA LEU A 300 -9.89 17.33 -6.32
C LEU A 300 -9.98 17.59 -4.82
N ALA A 301 -10.02 16.56 -3.99
CA ALA A 301 -9.99 16.66 -2.53
C ALA A 301 -8.72 17.37 -2.04
N GLY A 302 -7.56 16.95 -2.54
CA GLY A 302 -6.28 17.56 -2.17
C GLY A 302 -6.14 19.01 -2.60
N LEU A 303 -6.55 19.32 -3.83
CA LEU A 303 -6.53 20.71 -4.33
C LEU A 303 -7.49 21.60 -3.54
N ALA A 304 -8.67 21.10 -3.18
CA ALA A 304 -9.61 21.82 -2.31
C ALA A 304 -9.02 22.06 -0.92
N LEU A 305 -8.33 21.07 -0.33
CA LEU A 305 -7.59 21.24 0.92
C LEU A 305 -6.46 22.27 0.77
N CYS A 306 -5.72 22.28 -0.33
CA CYS A 306 -4.71 23.28 -0.62
C CYS A 306 -5.30 24.70 -0.67
N ILE A 307 -6.48 24.85 -1.28
CA ILE A 307 -7.20 26.14 -1.29
C ILE A 307 -7.57 26.56 0.15
N VAL A 308 -8.12 25.64 0.96
CA VAL A 308 -8.47 25.93 2.36
C VAL A 308 -7.23 26.32 3.16
N LEU A 309 -6.16 25.53 3.09
CA LEU A 309 -4.93 25.82 3.83
C LEU A 309 -4.24 27.10 3.32
N GLY A 310 -4.25 27.33 2.01
CA GLY A 310 -3.72 28.54 1.38
C GLY A 310 -4.39 29.82 1.90
N THR A 311 -5.64 29.75 2.39
CA THR A 311 -6.27 30.91 3.03
C THR A 311 -5.56 31.36 4.31
N PHE A 312 -4.83 30.47 4.98
CA PHE A 312 -4.05 30.75 6.17
C PHE A 312 -2.60 31.17 5.88
N ALA A 313 -2.14 31.01 4.64
CA ALA A 313 -0.83 31.48 4.22
C ALA A 313 -0.76 33.00 4.26
N ARG A 314 0.41 33.55 4.54
CA ARG A 314 0.69 35.00 4.53
C ARG A 314 1.47 35.40 3.29
N ASP A 315 2.36 34.55 2.85
CA ASP A 315 3.29 34.70 1.76
C ASP A 315 3.55 33.36 1.10
N TYR A 316 4.35 33.36 0.04
CA TYR A 316 4.72 32.16 -0.68
C TYR A 316 5.39 31.09 0.22
N ARG A 317 6.29 31.50 1.13
CA ARG A 317 7.04 30.60 1.99
C ARG A 317 6.12 29.90 3.00
N SER A 318 5.21 30.65 3.62
CA SER A 318 4.23 30.07 4.54
C SER A 318 3.24 29.15 3.83
N ALA A 319 2.90 29.45 2.57
CA ALA A 319 2.06 28.57 1.74
C ALA A 319 2.74 27.20 1.51
N GLN A 320 4.01 27.18 1.17
CA GLN A 320 4.76 25.93 0.97
C GLN A 320 4.83 25.10 2.27
N THR A 321 4.96 25.74 3.43
CA THR A 321 4.95 25.03 4.72
C THR A 321 3.59 24.39 5.00
N LEU A 322 2.49 25.05 4.59
CA LEU A 322 1.13 24.52 4.76
C LEU A 322 0.78 23.37 3.80
N LEU A 323 1.61 23.10 2.79
CA LEU A 323 1.49 21.90 1.95
C LEU A 323 1.83 20.62 2.73
N PHE A 324 2.69 20.73 3.74
CA PHE A 324 3.21 19.58 4.47
C PHE A 324 2.11 18.67 5.08
N PRO A 325 1.07 19.17 5.77
CA PRO A 325 0.00 18.31 6.29
C PRO A 325 -0.67 17.46 5.21
N ILE A 326 -0.85 18.00 4.00
CA ILE A 326 -1.46 17.27 2.88
C ILE A 326 -0.50 16.18 2.38
N THR A 327 0.78 16.54 2.25
CA THR A 327 1.83 15.58 1.88
C THR A 327 1.92 14.44 2.91
N ALA A 328 1.87 14.76 4.20
CA ALA A 328 1.88 13.77 5.28
C ALA A 328 0.66 12.82 5.20
N MET A 329 -0.54 13.38 4.92
CA MET A 329 -1.73 12.56 4.69
C MET A 329 -1.59 11.62 3.49
N ALA A 330 -0.83 11.97 2.46
CA ALA A 330 -0.57 11.10 1.32
C ALA A 330 0.55 10.07 1.61
N MET A 331 1.52 10.42 2.45
CA MET A 331 2.62 9.52 2.83
C MET A 331 2.14 8.33 3.66
N ILE A 332 1.20 8.52 4.58
CA ILE A 332 0.68 7.45 5.45
C ILE A 332 0.15 6.26 4.61
N PRO A 333 -0.84 6.43 3.71
CA PRO A 333 -1.31 5.33 2.88
C PRO A 333 -0.24 4.80 1.95
N MET A 334 0.65 5.65 1.41
CA MET A 334 1.73 5.22 0.54
C MET A 334 2.59 4.16 1.23
N PHE A 335 3.09 4.43 2.44
CA PHE A 335 3.94 3.48 3.16
C PHE A 335 3.17 2.23 3.59
N LEU A 336 1.96 2.37 4.13
CA LEU A 336 1.18 1.22 4.61
C LEU A 336 0.80 0.27 3.46
N ILE A 337 0.30 0.81 2.34
CA ILE A 337 -0.14 0.01 1.19
C ILE A 337 1.05 -0.62 0.45
N MET A 338 2.23 0.02 0.48
CA MET A 338 3.45 -0.54 -0.09
C MET A 338 3.85 -1.84 0.61
N PHE A 339 3.75 -1.89 1.95
CA PHE A 339 4.19 -3.04 2.73
C PHE A 339 3.13 -4.11 2.90
N LYS A 340 1.87 -3.75 3.18
CA LYS A 340 0.77 -4.71 3.39
C LYS A 340 -0.44 -4.37 2.53
N ASP A 341 -1.19 -5.41 2.16
CA ASP A 341 -2.49 -5.25 1.50
C ASP A 341 -3.52 -4.67 2.49
N PHE A 342 -4.49 -3.90 1.98
CA PHE A 342 -5.55 -3.30 2.80
C PHE A 342 -6.32 -4.35 3.63
N ALA A 343 -6.56 -5.53 3.06
CA ALA A 343 -7.28 -6.60 3.72
C ALA A 343 -6.50 -7.27 4.87
N THR A 344 -5.15 -7.17 4.86
CA THR A 344 -4.27 -7.86 5.82
C THR A 344 -3.85 -7.00 7.01
N ILE A 345 -4.16 -5.71 6.99
CA ILE A 345 -3.88 -4.79 8.10
C ILE A 345 -5.02 -4.79 9.14
N SER A 346 -4.70 -4.35 10.37
CA SER A 346 -5.68 -4.27 11.46
C SER A 346 -6.84 -3.33 11.14
N LEU A 347 -8.04 -3.60 11.67
CA LEU A 347 -9.24 -2.80 11.44
C LEU A 347 -9.05 -1.31 11.75
N GLY A 348 -8.25 -0.98 12.78
CA GLY A 348 -7.94 0.41 13.12
C GLY A 348 -7.16 1.12 12.00
N LEU A 349 -6.16 0.46 11.42
CA LEU A 349 -5.40 1.01 10.30
C LEU A 349 -6.22 1.05 9.01
N GLN A 350 -7.10 0.06 8.78
CA GLN A 350 -8.05 0.10 7.66
C GLN A 350 -8.94 1.33 7.74
N ALA A 351 -9.48 1.64 8.93
CA ALA A 351 -10.30 2.83 9.16
C ALA A 351 -9.51 4.12 8.90
N VAL A 352 -8.26 4.21 9.37
CA VAL A 352 -7.38 5.36 9.11
C VAL A 352 -7.14 5.53 7.62
N LEU A 353 -6.79 4.44 6.90
CA LEU A 353 -6.58 4.47 5.46
C LEU A 353 -7.85 4.89 4.72
N PHE A 354 -9.01 4.36 5.11
CA PHE A 354 -10.27 4.68 4.45
C PHE A 354 -10.66 6.15 4.59
N VAL A 355 -10.36 6.78 5.74
CA VAL A 355 -10.63 8.21 5.98
C VAL A 355 -9.73 9.12 5.14
N ILE A 356 -8.56 8.67 4.74
CA ILE A 356 -7.63 9.46 3.91
C ILE A 356 -8.03 9.33 2.43
N PRO A 357 -8.49 10.41 1.75
CA PRO A 357 -8.97 10.32 0.38
C PRO A 357 -7.91 9.87 -0.64
N PHE A 358 -6.64 10.05 -0.32
CA PHE A 358 -5.51 9.70 -1.20
C PHE A 358 -5.19 8.21 -1.23
N SER A 359 -5.67 7.45 -0.26
CA SER A 359 -5.51 6.00 -0.20
C SER A 359 -6.30 5.26 -1.29
N HIS A 360 -7.48 5.79 -1.64
CA HIS A 360 -8.40 5.11 -2.56
C HIS A 360 -7.80 4.84 -3.94
N PRO A 361 -7.21 5.81 -4.66
CA PRO A 361 -6.57 5.51 -5.94
C PRO A 361 -5.34 4.60 -5.80
N MET A 362 -4.65 4.62 -4.65
CA MET A 362 -3.51 3.73 -4.39
C MET A 362 -3.94 2.27 -4.23
N MET A 363 -5.13 2.02 -3.66
CA MET A 363 -5.71 0.69 -3.47
C MET A 363 -6.49 0.20 -4.70
N ALA A 364 -7.07 1.12 -5.49
CA ALA A 364 -8.05 0.81 -6.53
C ALA A 364 -7.55 -0.23 -7.54
N ILE A 365 -6.31 -0.13 -7.97
CA ILE A 365 -5.76 -1.00 -9.01
C ILE A 365 -5.70 -2.46 -8.52
N ARG A 366 -5.18 -2.69 -7.31
CA ARG A 366 -5.14 -4.03 -6.73
C ARG A 366 -6.54 -4.58 -6.48
N ALA A 367 -7.43 -3.75 -5.93
CA ALA A 367 -8.80 -4.15 -5.67
C ALA A 367 -9.52 -4.58 -6.95
N LEU A 368 -9.33 -3.85 -8.07
CA LEU A 368 -9.94 -4.19 -9.36
C LEU A 368 -9.35 -5.45 -9.99
N MET A 369 -8.06 -5.73 -9.82
CA MET A 369 -7.44 -6.98 -10.28
C MET A 369 -8.08 -8.22 -9.62
N PHE A 370 -8.67 -8.07 -8.44
CA PHE A 370 -9.35 -9.14 -7.69
C PHE A 370 -10.86 -8.96 -7.63
N ASP A 371 -11.44 -8.18 -8.55
CA ASP A 371 -12.89 -7.95 -8.67
C ASP A 371 -13.54 -7.35 -7.40
N GLU A 372 -12.76 -6.70 -6.53
CA GLU A 372 -13.24 -6.03 -5.31
C GLU A 372 -13.89 -4.67 -5.64
N TYR A 373 -14.82 -4.64 -6.59
CA TYR A 373 -15.54 -3.43 -7.02
C TYR A 373 -16.20 -2.65 -5.88
N PRO A 374 -16.80 -3.29 -4.83
CA PRO A 374 -17.45 -2.56 -3.75
C PRO A 374 -16.48 -1.63 -2.98
N LEU A 375 -15.21 -2.05 -2.80
CA LEU A 375 -14.20 -1.23 -2.13
C LEU A 375 -13.88 0.01 -2.97
N VAL A 376 -13.73 -0.14 -4.28
CA VAL A 376 -13.39 0.96 -5.18
C VAL A 376 -14.56 1.93 -5.34
N LEU A 377 -15.78 1.42 -5.52
CA LEU A 377 -16.98 2.25 -5.63
C LEU A 377 -17.26 2.99 -4.31
N GLY A 378 -17.07 2.32 -3.17
CA GLY A 378 -17.13 2.95 -1.85
C GLY A 378 -16.12 4.08 -1.69
N GLY A 379 -14.88 3.86 -2.15
CA GLY A 379 -13.83 4.87 -2.17
C GLY A 379 -14.15 6.08 -3.06
N ILE A 380 -14.70 5.83 -4.25
CA ILE A 380 -15.16 6.88 -5.18
C ILE A 380 -16.29 7.69 -4.54
N ALA A 381 -17.30 7.03 -3.97
CA ALA A 381 -18.41 7.71 -3.29
C ALA A 381 -17.92 8.54 -2.10
N TYR A 382 -17.04 7.98 -1.27
CA TYR A 382 -16.41 8.70 -0.17
C TYR A 382 -15.61 9.92 -0.67
N GLY A 383 -14.75 9.73 -1.68
CA GLY A 383 -13.94 10.80 -2.27
C GLY A 383 -14.80 11.95 -2.83
N ALA A 384 -15.93 11.63 -3.47
CA ALA A 384 -16.88 12.62 -3.96
C ALA A 384 -17.51 13.42 -2.82
N VAL A 385 -17.99 12.74 -1.77
CA VAL A 385 -18.56 13.40 -0.57
C VAL A 385 -17.50 14.24 0.13
N PHE A 386 -16.32 13.69 0.35
CA PHE A 386 -15.21 14.40 0.99
C PHE A 386 -14.84 15.67 0.22
N SER A 387 -14.65 15.56 -1.10
CA SER A 387 -14.35 16.71 -1.96
C SER A 387 -15.45 17.76 -1.91
N ALA A 388 -16.71 17.35 -1.98
CA ALA A 388 -17.85 18.29 -1.88
C ALA A 388 -17.88 19.03 -0.53
N VAL A 389 -17.62 18.32 0.57
CA VAL A 389 -17.54 18.92 1.92
C VAL A 389 -16.40 19.93 2.01
N VAL A 390 -15.19 19.56 1.54
CA VAL A 390 -14.02 20.44 1.59
C VAL A 390 -14.24 21.67 0.70
N ILE A 391 -14.83 21.51 -0.48
CA ILE A 391 -15.21 22.61 -1.38
C ILE A 391 -16.21 23.54 -0.70
N ALA A 392 -17.25 23.00 -0.05
CA ALA A 392 -18.23 23.79 0.69
C ALA A 392 -17.56 24.60 1.83
N VAL A 393 -16.63 23.99 2.55
CA VAL A 393 -15.82 24.66 3.57
C VAL A 393 -14.97 25.77 2.95
N ALA A 394 -14.29 25.51 1.83
CA ALA A 394 -13.51 26.51 1.11
C ALA A 394 -14.38 27.72 0.74
N VAL A 395 -15.53 27.48 0.10
CA VAL A 395 -16.49 28.57 -0.27
C VAL A 395 -16.93 29.37 0.95
N ARG A 396 -17.22 28.68 2.08
CA ARG A 396 -17.66 29.36 3.31
C ARG A 396 -16.55 30.22 3.92
N ILE A 397 -15.30 29.76 3.92
CA ILE A 397 -14.15 30.52 4.42
C ILE A 397 -13.95 31.78 3.55
N PHE A 398 -14.01 31.65 2.23
CA PHE A 398 -13.82 32.76 1.31
C PHE A 398 -14.95 33.81 1.39
N LYS A 399 -16.17 33.41 1.71
CA LYS A 399 -17.27 34.34 1.94
C LYS A 399 -17.13 35.12 3.25
N SER A 400 -16.35 34.62 4.21
CA SER A 400 -16.12 35.27 5.50
C SER A 400 -15.02 36.34 5.40
N ASP A 401 -15.12 37.40 6.21
CA ASP A 401 -14.13 38.50 6.25
C ASP A 401 -12.77 38.07 6.86
N ARG A 402 -12.63 36.81 7.25
CA ARG A 402 -11.38 36.26 7.82
C ARG A 402 -10.21 36.25 6.84
N LEU A 403 -10.48 36.25 5.53
CA LEU A 403 -9.48 36.37 4.48
C LEU A 403 -8.68 37.67 4.52
N LEU A 404 -9.34 38.78 4.80
CA LEU A 404 -8.73 40.10 4.81
C LEU A 404 -8.03 40.43 6.14
N THR A 405 -8.47 39.82 7.26
CA THR A 405 -8.00 40.20 8.60
C THR A 405 -6.90 39.31 9.17
N GLY A 406 -6.48 38.23 8.48
CA GLY A 406 -5.34 37.38 8.86
C GLY A 406 -5.30 36.89 10.32
N GLY A 407 -6.45 36.81 11.00
CA GLY A 407 -6.51 36.36 12.41
C GLY A 407 -6.01 37.39 13.46
N GLU A 408 -5.48 38.54 13.02
CA GLU A 408 -4.82 39.51 13.90
C GLU A 408 -5.84 40.31 14.77
N LYS A 409 -7.05 40.58 14.25
CA LYS A 409 -8.12 41.25 15.01
C LYS A 409 -8.64 40.38 16.17
N SER A 410 -8.72 39.07 15.99
CA SER A 410 -9.14 38.14 17.07
C SER A 410 -8.10 38.09 18.20
N ARG A 411 -6.82 38.15 17.87
CA ARG A 411 -5.71 38.15 18.85
C ARG A 411 -5.62 39.48 19.59
N ARG A 412 -5.85 40.63 18.92
CA ARG A 412 -5.92 41.95 19.56
C ARG A 412 -7.14 42.09 20.44
N ALA A 413 -8.29 41.55 20.02
CA ALA A 413 -9.52 41.57 20.84
C ALA A 413 -9.40 40.64 22.07
N ALA A 414 -8.75 39.48 21.94
CA ALA A 414 -8.47 38.57 23.06
C ALA A 414 -7.42 39.14 24.04
N LEU A 415 -6.42 39.86 23.53
CA LEU A 415 -5.45 40.60 24.37
C LEU A 415 -6.02 41.84 25.03
N ALA A 416 -6.94 42.52 24.37
CA ALA A 416 -7.65 43.67 24.95
C ALA A 416 -8.59 43.23 26.08
N ARG A 417 -9.30 42.09 25.93
CA ARG A 417 -10.15 41.53 27.00
C ARG A 417 -9.36 41.02 28.22
N ARG A 418 -8.06 40.72 28.07
CA ARG A 418 -7.18 40.33 29.18
C ARG A 418 -6.53 41.53 29.91
N ARG A 419 -6.72 42.76 29.41
CA ARG A 419 -6.14 43.98 29.98
C ARG A 419 -7.18 44.88 30.70
N THR A 420 -8.43 44.47 30.79
CA THR A 420 -9.41 45.10 31.69
C THR A 420 -9.36 44.36 33.03
N PRO A 421 -9.00 45.08 34.14
CA PRO A 421 -8.90 44.52 35.48
C PRO A 421 -10.23 44.05 36.02
#